data_f3f31ce87b4ff6186cae1dbaccfaafa1
#
_entry.id   f3f31ce87b4ff6186cae1dbaccfaafa1
#
_cell.length_a   1.000
_cell.length_b   1.000
_cell.length_c   1.000
_cell.angle_alpha   90.00
_cell.angle_beta   90.00
_cell.angle_gamma   90.00
#
_symmetry.space_group_name_H-M   'P 1'
#
loop_
_entity.id
_entity.type
_entity.pdbx_description
1 polymer ?
#
loop_
_entity_poly.entity_id
_entity_poly.type
_entity_poly.pdbx_seq_one_letter_code
_entity_poly.pdbx_strand_id
1 'polypeptide(L)'
;MKQRLLALDAIKGLAILMVVMGHVYVFADDDSFALPSYIWNFIGGLQIPLFILVAGIFSQRKLTSLAEYKSYFKDKVIRLLIPVFLFFSLFTLWHDGRVHLSGIYTYQYWFTINLFLYFTIFVFQRASVEWLLERLKQKENRVIDVCLHLTFAVLVYYLSVDFLPQIYPPIENYFVVVRERIAWYYPYLVLGFLIGRFNLIDFFRKHGVAAIAFIFFCLGLCFIRGWQGLEDGMPLYAWYNIYRVIVPSFFVLCVYTFCSWEQIGGKVFNVFVLLGQWSLPIYFVHYFFLPIFLGMRPFLASIVPDQRLGLELLIYFGGAVLTLVPTFAVIWFIKLNPYLDFFLFGEKHRLLKK
;
A
#
# COMPACT_ATOMS: atom_id res chain seq x y z
N MET A 1 -20.48 12.30 -13.55
CA MET A 1 -19.74 11.51 -12.54
C MET A 1 -19.02 10.40 -13.29
N LYS A 2 -17.67 10.31 -13.19
CA LYS A 2 -16.95 9.13 -13.71
C LYS A 2 -17.49 7.91 -12.96
N GLN A 3 -17.91 6.89 -13.70
CA GLN A 3 -18.36 5.62 -13.14
C GLN A 3 -17.23 5.06 -12.26
N ARG A 4 -17.54 4.65 -11.03
CA ARG A 4 -16.57 4.08 -10.10
C ARG A 4 -16.11 2.74 -10.66
N LEU A 5 -14.83 2.59 -10.91
CA LEU A 5 -14.26 1.33 -11.37
C LEU A 5 -14.15 0.37 -10.17
N LEU A 6 -15.07 -0.58 -10.06
CA LEU A 6 -15.09 -1.57 -8.99
C LEU A 6 -13.85 -2.47 -9.02
N ALA A 7 -13.28 -2.70 -10.20
CA ALA A 7 -12.01 -3.41 -10.35
C ALA A 7 -10.86 -2.79 -9.53
N LEU A 8 -10.77 -1.44 -9.45
CA LEU A 8 -9.76 -0.79 -8.61
C LEU A 8 -10.04 -0.95 -7.11
N ASP A 9 -11.32 -0.99 -6.72
CA ASP A 9 -11.67 -1.35 -5.34
C ASP A 9 -11.29 -2.81 -5.06
N ALA A 10 -11.54 -3.74 -5.98
CA ALA A 10 -11.14 -5.14 -5.82
C ALA A 10 -9.61 -5.31 -5.72
N ILE A 11 -8.81 -4.54 -6.47
CA ILE A 11 -7.34 -4.53 -6.34
C ILE A 11 -6.92 -4.06 -4.94
N LYS A 12 -7.56 -3.02 -4.37
CA LYS A 12 -7.31 -2.63 -2.97
C LYS A 12 -7.73 -3.73 -1.99
N GLY A 13 -8.80 -4.47 -2.31
CA GLY A 13 -9.26 -5.61 -1.54
C GLY A 13 -8.26 -6.75 -1.49
N LEU A 14 -7.64 -7.07 -2.63
CA LEU A 14 -6.54 -8.02 -2.68
C LEU A 14 -5.34 -7.50 -1.88
N ALA A 15 -5.00 -6.22 -2.02
CA ALA A 15 -3.87 -5.62 -1.31
C ALA A 15 -4.07 -5.64 0.22
N ILE A 16 -5.27 -5.31 0.74
CA ILE A 16 -5.51 -5.36 2.19
C ILE A 16 -5.52 -6.80 2.72
N LEU A 17 -6.02 -7.78 1.96
CA LEU A 17 -5.93 -9.18 2.32
C LEU A 17 -4.46 -9.60 2.47
N MET A 18 -3.61 -9.25 1.51
CA MET A 18 -2.16 -9.50 1.59
C MET A 18 -1.51 -8.79 2.79
N VAL A 19 -1.94 -7.57 3.15
CA VAL A 19 -1.47 -6.87 4.36
C VAL A 19 -1.81 -7.66 5.62
N VAL A 20 -3.04 -8.13 5.76
CA VAL A 20 -3.45 -8.91 6.93
C VAL A 20 -2.70 -10.24 7.00
N MET A 21 -2.56 -10.96 5.86
CA MET A 21 -1.73 -12.18 5.78
C MET A 21 -0.27 -11.91 6.20
N GLY A 22 0.30 -10.81 5.74
CA GLY A 22 1.66 -10.40 6.09
C GLY A 22 1.80 -10.09 7.59
N HIS A 23 0.79 -9.48 8.20
CA HIS A 23 0.81 -9.20 9.64
C HIS A 23 0.60 -10.48 10.47
N VAL A 24 -0.17 -11.46 10.00
CA VAL A 24 -0.19 -12.81 10.60
C VAL A 24 1.21 -13.41 10.61
N TYR A 25 1.96 -13.31 9.48
CA TYR A 25 3.35 -13.77 9.44
C TYR A 25 4.24 -13.05 10.46
N VAL A 26 4.13 -11.73 10.59
CA VAL A 26 5.04 -10.92 11.43
C VAL A 26 4.72 -11.02 12.92
N PHE A 27 3.44 -11.07 13.29
CA PHE A 27 2.98 -10.90 14.67
C PHE A 27 2.37 -12.14 15.33
N ALA A 28 2.18 -13.22 14.58
CA ALA A 28 1.53 -14.41 15.11
C ALA A 28 2.43 -15.26 16.04
N ASP A 29 3.72 -14.98 16.11
CA ASP A 29 4.68 -15.70 16.95
C ASP A 29 5.61 -14.71 17.65
N ASP A 30 5.85 -14.92 18.94
CA ASP A 30 6.76 -14.07 19.75
C ASP A 30 8.23 -14.30 19.44
N ASP A 31 8.57 -15.37 18.70
CA ASP A 31 9.93 -15.68 18.32
C ASP A 31 10.52 -14.64 17.34
N SER A 32 11.63 -14.03 17.72
CA SER A 32 12.40 -13.10 16.88
C SER A 32 13.08 -13.77 15.67
N PHE A 33 12.87 -15.06 15.49
CA PHE A 33 13.46 -15.84 14.41
C PHE A 33 12.86 -15.45 13.05
N ALA A 34 13.72 -14.90 12.17
CA ALA A 34 13.34 -14.61 10.80
C ALA A 34 13.25 -15.92 10.00
N LEU A 35 12.04 -16.36 9.68
CA LEU A 35 11.82 -17.52 8.85
C LEU A 35 11.83 -17.11 7.37
N PRO A 36 12.75 -17.61 6.52
CA PRO A 36 12.65 -17.40 5.08
C PRO A 36 11.34 -17.98 4.54
N SER A 37 10.50 -17.15 3.92
CA SER A 37 9.19 -17.54 3.40
C SER A 37 8.95 -16.97 2.01
N TYR A 38 8.63 -17.86 1.04
CA TYR A 38 8.24 -17.44 -0.32
C TYR A 38 6.96 -16.60 -0.30
N ILE A 39 6.00 -16.99 0.54
CA ILE A 39 4.72 -16.25 0.69
C ILE A 39 4.96 -14.87 1.22
N TRP A 40 5.80 -14.74 2.27
CA TRP A 40 6.12 -13.43 2.84
C TRP A 40 6.83 -12.53 1.84
N ASN A 41 7.84 -13.04 1.13
CA ASN A 41 8.56 -12.26 0.13
C ASN A 41 7.61 -11.78 -0.98
N PHE A 42 6.73 -12.66 -1.48
CA PHE A 42 5.73 -12.30 -2.47
C PHE A 42 4.76 -11.21 -1.97
N ILE A 43 4.17 -11.42 -0.80
CA ILE A 43 3.20 -10.50 -0.21
C ILE A 43 3.86 -9.17 0.15
N GLY A 44 4.99 -9.20 0.85
CA GLY A 44 5.70 -8.01 1.33
C GLY A 44 6.08 -7.03 0.23
N GLY A 45 6.44 -7.55 -0.95
CA GLY A 45 6.80 -6.72 -2.10
C GLY A 45 5.62 -6.13 -2.85
N LEU A 46 4.42 -6.70 -2.75
CA LEU A 46 3.25 -6.31 -3.55
C LEU A 46 2.21 -5.48 -2.79
N GLN A 47 1.94 -5.83 -1.54
CA GLN A 47 0.81 -5.31 -0.76
C GLN A 47 0.76 -3.78 -0.71
N ILE A 48 1.85 -3.13 -0.30
CA ILE A 48 1.91 -1.68 -0.14
C ILE A 48 2.01 -0.95 -1.48
N PRO A 49 2.88 -1.35 -2.44
CA PRO A 49 2.94 -0.74 -3.76
C PRO A 49 1.59 -0.71 -4.50
N LEU A 50 0.79 -1.78 -4.41
CA LEU A 50 -0.54 -1.81 -5.04
C LEU A 50 -1.48 -0.75 -4.47
N PHE A 51 -1.50 -0.55 -3.14
CA PHE A 51 -2.28 0.52 -2.54
C PHE A 51 -1.86 1.90 -3.03
N ILE A 52 -0.55 2.15 -3.05
CA ILE A 52 0.01 3.44 -3.41
C ILE A 52 -0.24 3.74 -4.90
N LEU A 53 -0.12 2.72 -5.75
CA LEU A 53 -0.39 2.82 -7.18
C LEU A 53 -1.86 3.19 -7.43
N VAL A 54 -2.81 2.50 -6.78
CA VAL A 54 -4.24 2.84 -6.86
C VAL A 54 -4.51 4.23 -6.28
N ALA A 55 -3.86 4.62 -5.18
CA ALA A 55 -3.97 5.97 -4.63
C ALA A 55 -3.50 7.04 -5.63
N GLY A 56 -2.43 6.77 -6.38
CA GLY A 56 -1.95 7.62 -7.47
C GLY A 56 -2.99 7.78 -8.58
N ILE A 57 -3.63 6.68 -9.02
CA ILE A 57 -4.69 6.72 -10.05
C ILE A 57 -5.83 7.68 -9.65
N PHE A 58 -6.18 7.72 -8.37
CA PHE A 58 -7.22 8.61 -7.87
C PHE A 58 -6.74 10.04 -7.57
N SER A 59 -5.45 10.34 -7.68
CA SER A 59 -4.87 11.65 -7.38
C SER A 59 -4.94 12.65 -8.54
N GLN A 60 -6.05 12.63 -9.32
CA GLN A 60 -6.22 13.45 -10.53
C GLN A 60 -6.71 14.87 -10.24
N ARG A 61 -7.21 15.16 -9.02
CA ARG A 61 -7.76 16.47 -8.69
C ARG A 61 -6.68 17.54 -8.80
N LYS A 62 -6.93 18.55 -9.63
CA LYS A 62 -6.12 19.77 -9.72
C LYS A 62 -6.53 20.72 -8.58
N LEU A 63 -5.55 21.30 -7.91
CA LEU A 63 -5.75 22.32 -6.88
C LEU A 63 -5.28 23.65 -7.45
N THR A 64 -6.17 24.64 -7.46
CA THR A 64 -5.94 25.93 -8.13
C THR A 64 -5.94 27.10 -7.17
N SER A 65 -6.53 26.96 -5.99
CA SER A 65 -6.64 28.03 -4.99
C SER A 65 -6.15 27.59 -3.62
N LEU A 66 -5.73 28.54 -2.80
CA LEU A 66 -5.30 28.30 -1.41
C LEU A 66 -6.41 27.60 -0.58
N ALA A 67 -7.67 27.94 -0.84
CA ALA A 67 -8.80 27.32 -0.17
C ALA A 67 -8.92 25.83 -0.53
N GLU A 68 -8.66 25.44 -1.79
CA GLU A 68 -8.65 24.04 -2.22
C GLU A 68 -7.48 23.27 -1.61
N TYR A 69 -6.28 23.86 -1.52
CA TYR A 69 -5.15 23.26 -0.81
C TYR A 69 -5.47 23.03 0.67
N LYS A 70 -5.99 24.05 1.37
CA LYS A 70 -6.40 23.91 2.79
C LYS A 70 -7.44 22.80 2.97
N SER A 71 -8.46 22.78 2.11
CA SER A 71 -9.50 21.72 2.14
C SER A 71 -8.91 20.33 1.88
N TYR A 72 -8.03 20.20 0.90
CA TYR A 72 -7.38 18.95 0.56
C TYR A 72 -6.56 18.40 1.73
N PHE A 73 -5.67 19.23 2.31
CA PHE A 73 -4.84 18.80 3.45
C PHE A 73 -5.69 18.49 4.68
N LYS A 74 -6.71 19.32 4.98
CA LYS A 74 -7.65 19.04 6.06
C LYS A 74 -8.31 17.65 5.90
N ASP A 75 -8.76 17.32 4.68
CA ASP A 75 -9.36 16.02 4.40
C ASP A 75 -8.37 14.87 4.58
N LYS A 76 -7.10 15.06 4.18
CA LYS A 76 -6.05 14.05 4.36
C LYS A 76 -5.69 13.86 5.84
N VAL A 77 -5.56 14.95 6.62
CA VAL A 77 -5.33 14.88 8.07
C VAL A 77 -6.45 14.12 8.77
N ILE A 78 -7.71 14.47 8.49
CA ILE A 78 -8.88 13.83 9.11
C ILE A 78 -8.94 12.33 8.78
N ARG A 79 -8.62 11.93 7.54
CA ARG A 79 -8.77 10.53 7.10
C ARG A 79 -7.54 9.66 7.35
N LEU A 80 -6.35 10.23 7.44
CA LEU A 80 -5.11 9.45 7.53
C LEU A 80 -4.42 9.63 8.89
N LEU A 81 -4.32 10.86 9.41
CA LEU A 81 -3.52 11.12 10.62
C LEU A 81 -4.34 10.99 11.91
N ILE A 82 -5.54 11.57 11.99
CA ILE A 82 -6.36 11.47 13.20
C ILE A 82 -6.65 10.02 13.56
N PRO A 83 -7.10 9.14 12.64
CA PRO A 83 -7.32 7.74 12.96
C PRO A 83 -6.05 7.01 13.43
N VAL A 84 -4.88 7.32 12.83
CA VAL A 84 -3.61 6.72 13.28
C VAL A 84 -3.34 6.98 14.75
N PHE A 85 -3.35 8.25 15.16
CA PHE A 85 -3.08 8.60 16.54
C PHE A 85 -4.09 7.97 17.50
N LEU A 86 -5.34 7.92 17.10
CA LEU A 86 -6.40 7.34 17.91
C LEU A 86 -6.22 5.82 18.07
N PHE A 87 -6.14 5.09 16.97
CA PHE A 87 -6.01 3.63 16.99
C PHE A 87 -4.68 3.17 17.58
N PHE A 88 -3.60 3.88 17.34
CA PHE A 88 -2.33 3.58 17.95
C PHE A 88 -2.35 3.81 19.48
N SER A 89 -2.98 4.90 19.95
CA SER A 89 -3.17 5.14 21.37
C SER A 89 -4.03 4.06 22.04
N LEU A 90 -5.11 3.65 21.38
CA LEU A 90 -5.96 2.55 21.85
C LEU A 90 -5.19 1.22 21.87
N PHE A 91 -4.40 0.95 20.84
CA PHE A 91 -3.59 -0.26 20.76
C PHE A 91 -2.55 -0.33 21.87
N THR A 92 -1.77 0.74 22.10
CA THR A 92 -0.76 0.77 23.16
C THR A 92 -1.39 0.72 24.56
N LEU A 93 -2.54 1.36 24.76
CA LEU A 93 -3.29 1.24 26.01
C LEU A 93 -3.73 -0.21 26.27
N TRP A 94 -4.22 -0.90 25.23
CA TRP A 94 -4.66 -2.30 25.34
C TRP A 94 -3.51 -3.28 25.53
N HIS A 95 -2.39 -3.09 24.79
CA HIS A 95 -1.25 -4.01 24.77
C HIS A 95 -0.25 -3.74 25.92
N ASP A 96 0.08 -2.46 26.16
CA ASP A 96 1.14 -2.04 27.07
C ASP A 96 0.60 -1.48 28.40
N GLY A 97 -0.71 -1.38 28.54
CA GLY A 97 -1.39 -0.79 29.72
C GLY A 97 -1.21 0.73 29.86
N ARG A 98 -0.57 1.40 28.90
CA ARG A 98 -0.33 2.85 28.90
C ARG A 98 -0.33 3.42 27.50
N VAL A 99 -0.74 4.68 27.37
CA VAL A 99 -0.70 5.40 26.09
C VAL A 99 0.72 5.95 25.85
N HIS A 100 1.31 5.60 24.73
CA HIS A 100 2.56 6.19 24.24
C HIS A 100 2.57 6.23 22.72
N LEU A 101 3.44 7.05 22.11
CA LEU A 101 3.59 7.18 20.67
C LEU A 101 4.90 6.61 20.14
N SER A 102 5.75 6.05 21.02
CA SER A 102 6.98 5.37 20.61
C SER A 102 6.65 4.16 19.75
N GLY A 103 7.31 4.01 18.62
CA GLY A 103 7.07 2.90 17.71
C GLY A 103 5.97 3.10 16.65
N ILE A 104 5.22 4.22 16.67
CA ILE A 104 4.17 4.49 15.68
C ILE A 104 4.68 4.44 14.22
N TYR A 105 5.94 4.81 13.99
CA TYR A 105 6.59 4.77 12.68
C TYR A 105 7.25 3.43 12.34
N THR A 106 7.64 2.66 13.32
CA THR A 106 8.46 1.45 13.10
C THR A 106 7.62 0.21 12.93
N TYR A 107 6.47 0.10 13.62
CA TYR A 107 5.77 -1.16 13.71
C TYR A 107 4.46 -1.24 12.92
N GLN A 108 3.41 -0.52 13.27
CA GLN A 108 2.08 -0.90 12.81
C GLN A 108 1.42 0.13 11.89
N TYR A 109 1.38 1.39 12.30
CA TYR A 109 0.56 2.41 11.64
C TYR A 109 1.34 3.35 10.70
N TRP A 110 2.57 3.02 10.36
CA TRP A 110 3.46 3.83 9.53
C TRP A 110 2.91 4.16 8.14
N PHE A 111 2.14 3.24 7.54
CA PHE A 111 1.72 3.35 6.14
C PHE A 111 0.89 4.61 5.86
N THR A 112 -0.11 4.91 6.69
CA THR A 112 -0.98 6.07 6.47
C THR A 112 -0.27 7.39 6.73
N ILE A 113 0.70 7.42 7.64
CA ILE A 113 1.58 8.59 7.86
C ILE A 113 2.43 8.83 6.62
N ASN A 114 3.09 7.79 6.11
CA ASN A 114 3.85 7.89 4.87
C ASN A 114 2.96 8.21 3.67
N LEU A 115 1.77 7.67 3.59
CA LEU A 115 0.81 8.01 2.54
C LEU A 115 0.44 9.51 2.57
N PHE A 116 0.29 10.09 3.76
CA PHE A 116 0.09 11.54 3.91
C PHE A 116 1.31 12.32 3.39
N LEU A 117 2.54 11.88 3.73
CA LEU A 117 3.78 12.47 3.22
C LEU A 117 3.87 12.36 1.70
N TYR A 118 3.55 11.19 1.13
CA TYR A 118 3.55 11.00 -0.33
C TYR A 118 2.58 11.95 -1.03
N PHE A 119 1.37 12.12 -0.51
CA PHE A 119 0.43 13.09 -1.05
C PHE A 119 0.93 14.53 -0.93
N THR A 120 1.61 14.86 0.16
CA THR A 120 2.22 16.19 0.36
C THR A 120 3.30 16.45 -0.69
N ILE A 121 4.28 15.54 -0.83
CA ILE A 121 5.34 15.63 -1.84
C ILE A 121 4.73 15.72 -3.24
N PHE A 122 3.71 14.89 -3.52
CA PHE A 122 3.09 14.83 -4.83
C PHE A 122 2.35 16.11 -5.22
N VAL A 123 1.69 16.77 -4.27
CA VAL A 123 1.04 18.07 -4.51
C VAL A 123 2.07 19.11 -4.95
N PHE A 124 3.23 19.18 -4.27
CA PHE A 124 4.33 20.07 -4.67
C PHE A 124 4.92 19.69 -6.02
N GLN A 125 5.20 18.41 -6.24
CA GLN A 125 5.68 17.90 -7.54
C GLN A 125 4.73 18.31 -8.67
N ARG A 126 3.45 18.08 -8.51
CA ARG A 126 2.46 18.40 -9.53
C ARG A 126 2.39 19.89 -9.83
N ALA A 127 2.37 20.73 -8.80
CA ALA A 127 2.38 22.18 -8.97
C ALA A 127 3.64 22.64 -9.71
N SER A 128 4.82 22.09 -9.39
CA SER A 128 6.08 22.39 -10.06
C SER A 128 6.09 21.95 -11.51
N VAL A 129 5.60 20.74 -11.80
CA VAL A 129 5.53 20.24 -13.18
C VAL A 129 4.55 21.08 -14.02
N GLU A 130 3.37 21.39 -13.49
CA GLU A 130 2.40 22.24 -14.19
C GLU A 130 2.98 23.65 -14.48
N TRP A 131 3.69 24.24 -13.50
CA TRP A 131 4.37 25.53 -13.69
C TRP A 131 5.47 25.44 -14.77
N LEU A 132 6.30 24.38 -14.77
CA LEU A 132 7.33 24.15 -15.79
C LEU A 132 6.72 23.99 -17.19
N LEU A 133 5.67 23.19 -17.33
CA LEU A 133 4.97 22.97 -18.60
C LEU A 133 4.39 24.29 -19.16
N GLU A 134 3.85 25.15 -18.29
CA GLU A 134 3.36 26.48 -18.69
C GLU A 134 4.52 27.36 -19.16
N ARG A 135 5.62 27.39 -18.42
CA ARG A 135 6.80 28.20 -18.74
C ARG A 135 7.47 27.77 -20.03
N LEU A 136 7.53 26.47 -20.28
CA LEU A 136 8.09 25.89 -21.51
C LEU A 136 7.11 25.94 -22.69
N LYS A 137 5.88 26.40 -22.50
CA LYS A 137 4.79 26.37 -23.51
C LYS A 137 4.52 24.97 -24.06
N GLN A 138 4.71 23.94 -23.24
CA GLN A 138 4.59 22.51 -23.61
C GLN A 138 3.42 21.82 -22.87
N LYS A 139 2.38 22.54 -22.51
CA LYS A 139 1.28 22.08 -21.66
C LYS A 139 0.54 20.85 -22.22
N GLU A 140 0.51 20.69 -23.54
CA GLU A 140 -0.16 19.57 -24.21
C GLU A 140 0.81 18.43 -24.59
N ASN A 141 2.09 18.61 -24.38
CA ASN A 141 3.09 17.60 -24.75
C ASN A 141 3.16 16.49 -23.70
N ARG A 142 2.53 15.36 -24.02
CA ARG A 142 2.44 14.19 -23.12
C ARG A 142 3.79 13.61 -22.76
N VAL A 143 4.74 13.62 -23.70
CA VAL A 143 6.08 13.06 -23.46
C VAL A 143 6.83 13.91 -22.43
N ILE A 144 6.83 15.23 -22.61
CA ILE A 144 7.49 16.14 -21.66
C ILE A 144 6.81 16.04 -20.28
N ASP A 145 5.48 15.97 -20.22
CA ASP A 145 4.72 15.79 -18.97
C ASP A 145 5.16 14.52 -18.21
N VAL A 146 5.23 13.37 -18.92
CA VAL A 146 5.72 12.11 -18.35
C VAL A 146 7.17 12.24 -17.89
N CYS A 147 8.05 12.77 -18.74
CA CYS A 147 9.48 12.92 -18.41
C CYS A 147 9.67 13.79 -17.16
N LEU A 148 8.96 14.92 -17.04
CA LEU A 148 9.07 15.79 -15.87
C LEU A 148 8.59 15.06 -14.60
N HIS A 149 7.46 14.36 -14.64
CA HIS A 149 6.98 13.61 -13.48
C HIS A 149 7.95 12.51 -13.06
N LEU A 150 8.55 11.78 -14.01
CA LEU A 150 9.55 10.74 -13.73
C LEU A 150 10.85 11.35 -13.18
N THR A 151 11.32 12.46 -13.76
CA THR A 151 12.51 13.19 -13.27
C THR A 151 12.32 13.62 -11.81
N PHE A 152 11.15 14.17 -11.45
CA PHE A 152 10.85 14.50 -10.05
C PHE A 152 10.83 13.26 -9.15
N ALA A 153 10.27 12.14 -9.61
CA ALA A 153 10.27 10.90 -8.82
C ALA A 153 11.71 10.40 -8.57
N VAL A 154 12.59 10.48 -9.60
CA VAL A 154 14.01 10.15 -9.47
C VAL A 154 14.72 11.13 -8.54
N LEU A 155 14.41 12.43 -8.61
CA LEU A 155 14.96 13.43 -7.71
C LEU A 155 14.56 13.15 -6.25
N VAL A 156 13.28 12.86 -5.98
CA VAL A 156 12.80 12.49 -4.65
C VAL A 156 13.52 11.23 -4.14
N TYR A 157 13.70 10.23 -5.00
CA TYR A 157 14.48 9.03 -4.68
C TYR A 157 15.92 9.39 -4.29
N TYR A 158 16.63 10.12 -5.14
CA TYR A 158 18.01 10.54 -4.89
C TYR A 158 18.15 11.36 -3.62
N LEU A 159 17.29 12.35 -3.41
CA LEU A 159 17.28 13.15 -2.18
C LEU A 159 17.05 12.27 -0.93
N SER A 160 16.19 11.26 -1.03
CA SER A 160 15.88 10.39 0.10
C SER A 160 17.00 9.39 0.40
N VAL A 161 17.69 8.85 -0.60
CA VAL A 161 18.70 7.78 -0.41
C VAL A 161 20.10 8.34 -0.20
N ASP A 162 20.52 9.28 -1.05
CA ASP A 162 21.91 9.72 -1.12
C ASP A 162 22.17 11.05 -0.44
N PHE A 163 21.32 12.07 -0.66
CA PHE A 163 21.59 13.44 -0.23
C PHE A 163 21.29 13.68 1.25
N LEU A 164 20.11 13.33 1.72
CA LEU A 164 19.72 13.55 3.12
C LEU A 164 20.62 12.82 4.13
N PRO A 165 21.12 11.59 3.87
CA PRO A 165 22.05 10.93 4.78
C PRO A 165 23.39 11.64 4.96
N GLN A 166 23.84 12.38 3.92
CA GLN A 166 25.10 13.11 3.98
C GLN A 166 25.00 14.37 4.84
N ILE A 167 23.82 15.01 4.87
CA ILE A 167 23.59 16.25 5.64
C ILE A 167 23.19 15.95 7.08
N TYR A 168 22.38 14.92 7.27
CA TYR A 168 21.91 14.47 8.58
C TYR A 168 22.36 13.02 8.78
N PRO A 169 23.55 12.80 9.40
CA PRO A 169 23.92 11.45 9.80
C PRO A 169 22.82 10.89 10.72
N PRO A 170 22.57 9.58 10.68
CA PRO A 170 21.39 8.98 11.30
C PRO A 170 21.38 9.22 12.81
N ILE A 171 20.73 10.31 13.22
CA ILE A 171 20.30 10.51 14.58
C ILE A 171 19.01 9.71 14.70
N GLU A 172 19.15 8.49 15.21
CA GLU A 172 18.09 7.53 15.52
C GLU A 172 17.28 6.96 14.33
N ASN A 173 16.96 5.68 14.42
CA ASN A 173 16.35 4.79 13.42
C ASN A 173 15.07 5.29 12.71
N TYR A 174 14.37 6.29 13.25
CA TYR A 174 13.09 6.77 12.72
C TYR A 174 13.22 7.50 11.38
N PHE A 175 14.16 8.42 11.23
CA PHE A 175 14.38 9.17 10.00
C PHE A 175 14.84 8.27 8.85
N VAL A 176 15.68 7.27 9.15
CA VAL A 176 16.16 6.31 8.16
C VAL A 176 14.99 5.54 7.58
N VAL A 177 14.12 5.00 8.41
CA VAL A 177 12.96 4.19 7.97
C VAL A 177 11.96 5.00 7.14
N VAL A 178 11.64 6.23 7.54
CA VAL A 178 10.72 7.09 6.78
C VAL A 178 11.31 7.43 5.42
N ARG A 179 12.57 7.81 5.36
CA ARG A 179 13.31 8.18 4.16
C ARG A 179 13.36 7.03 3.15
N GLU A 180 13.75 5.82 3.60
CA GLU A 180 13.80 4.64 2.76
C GLU A 180 12.43 4.30 2.19
N ARG A 181 11.39 4.35 3.01
CA ARG A 181 10.02 4.11 2.55
C ARG A 181 9.54 5.14 1.52
N ILE A 182 9.98 6.39 1.61
CA ILE A 182 9.72 7.40 0.56
C ILE A 182 10.41 6.96 -0.74
N ALA A 183 11.69 6.63 -0.68
CA ALA A 183 12.44 6.19 -1.86
C ALA A 183 11.82 4.96 -2.54
N TRP A 184 11.36 4.00 -1.74
CA TRP A 184 10.85 2.73 -2.26
C TRP A 184 9.44 2.84 -2.84
N TYR A 185 8.55 3.59 -2.21
CA TYR A 185 7.14 3.56 -2.51
C TYR A 185 6.61 4.77 -3.28
N TYR A 186 7.23 5.93 -3.12
CA TYR A 186 6.77 7.15 -3.79
C TYR A 186 6.70 7.02 -5.34
N PRO A 187 7.64 6.36 -6.03
CA PRO A 187 7.55 6.15 -7.47
C PRO A 187 6.26 5.46 -7.94
N TYR A 188 5.68 4.57 -7.12
CA TYR A 188 4.41 3.91 -7.46
C TYR A 188 3.22 4.88 -7.39
N LEU A 189 3.26 5.91 -6.54
CA LEU A 189 2.25 6.97 -6.55
C LEU A 189 2.29 7.75 -7.86
N VAL A 190 3.48 8.13 -8.31
CA VAL A 190 3.68 8.85 -9.57
C VAL A 190 3.26 7.99 -10.77
N LEU A 191 3.64 6.71 -10.79
CA LEU A 191 3.22 5.77 -11.82
C LEU A 191 1.69 5.63 -11.86
N GLY A 192 1.06 5.47 -10.71
CA GLY A 192 -0.40 5.41 -10.60
C GLY A 192 -1.07 6.68 -11.12
N PHE A 193 -0.52 7.85 -10.77
CA PHE A 193 -1.02 9.12 -11.28
C PHE A 193 -0.94 9.19 -12.82
N LEU A 194 0.17 8.80 -13.42
CA LEU A 194 0.35 8.77 -14.88
C LEU A 194 -0.63 7.79 -15.55
N ILE A 195 -0.84 6.60 -14.96
CA ILE A 195 -1.84 5.64 -15.43
C ILE A 195 -3.24 6.28 -15.46
N GLY A 196 -3.64 6.96 -14.40
CA GLY A 196 -4.93 7.64 -14.32
C GLY A 196 -5.02 8.87 -15.24
N ARG A 197 -3.95 9.66 -15.36
CA ARG A 197 -3.86 10.86 -16.20
C ARG A 197 -4.02 10.54 -17.69
N PHE A 198 -3.40 9.45 -18.14
CA PHE A 198 -3.45 9.02 -19.54
C PHE A 198 -4.52 7.96 -19.82
N ASN A 199 -5.33 7.64 -18.81
CA ASN A 199 -6.43 6.65 -18.92
C ASN A 199 -5.95 5.28 -19.43
N LEU A 200 -4.79 4.80 -18.91
CA LEU A 200 -4.17 3.56 -19.38
C LEU A 200 -4.87 2.28 -18.91
N ILE A 201 -5.89 2.38 -18.04
CA ILE A 201 -6.64 1.21 -17.56
C ILE A 201 -7.27 0.44 -18.72
N ASP A 202 -7.88 1.12 -19.67
CA ASP A 202 -8.48 0.48 -20.85
C ASP A 202 -7.44 -0.21 -21.75
N PHE A 203 -6.24 0.35 -21.82
CA PHE A 203 -5.11 -0.27 -22.51
C PHE A 203 -4.67 -1.58 -21.80
N PHE A 204 -4.59 -1.57 -20.46
CA PHE A 204 -4.18 -2.76 -19.67
C PHE A 204 -5.21 -3.90 -19.71
N ARG A 205 -6.46 -3.61 -20.03
CA ARG A 205 -7.50 -4.64 -20.20
C ARG A 205 -7.30 -5.52 -21.45
N LYS A 206 -6.42 -5.11 -22.37
CA LYS A 206 -6.17 -5.87 -23.60
C LYS A 206 -5.36 -7.13 -23.31
N HIS A 207 -5.78 -8.26 -23.91
CA HIS A 207 -5.16 -9.57 -23.70
C HIS A 207 -3.65 -9.60 -23.99
N GLY A 208 -3.20 -8.94 -25.06
CA GLY A 208 -1.78 -8.88 -25.42
C GLY A 208 -0.91 -8.23 -24.35
N VAL A 209 -1.40 -7.16 -23.72
CA VAL A 209 -0.69 -6.49 -22.62
C VAL A 209 -0.63 -7.37 -21.38
N ALA A 210 -1.72 -8.08 -21.06
CA ALA A 210 -1.75 -9.03 -19.96
C ALA A 210 -0.76 -10.21 -20.18
N ALA A 211 -0.65 -10.74 -21.40
CA ALA A 211 0.31 -11.79 -21.72
C ALA A 211 1.76 -11.32 -21.52
N ILE A 212 2.11 -10.13 -22.00
CA ILE A 212 3.44 -9.53 -21.77
C ILE A 212 3.68 -9.34 -20.26
N ALA A 213 2.73 -8.79 -19.54
CA ALA A 213 2.82 -8.60 -18.09
C ALA A 213 3.00 -9.94 -17.36
N PHE A 214 2.32 -11.01 -17.79
CA PHE A 214 2.47 -12.36 -17.24
C PHE A 214 3.90 -12.90 -17.42
N ILE A 215 4.51 -12.68 -18.58
CA ILE A 215 5.91 -13.11 -18.82
C ILE A 215 6.85 -12.39 -17.84
N PHE A 216 6.76 -11.06 -17.74
CA PHE A 216 7.60 -10.30 -16.81
C PHE A 216 7.34 -10.68 -15.34
N PHE A 217 6.10 -10.95 -14.98
CA PHE A 217 5.75 -11.44 -13.65
C PHE A 217 6.39 -12.79 -13.34
N CYS A 218 6.29 -13.77 -14.25
CA CYS A 218 6.93 -15.07 -14.09
C CYS A 218 8.46 -14.98 -14.01
N LEU A 219 9.08 -14.16 -14.83
CA LEU A 219 10.54 -13.91 -14.75
C LEU A 219 10.92 -13.34 -13.39
N GLY A 220 10.16 -12.37 -12.87
CA GLY A 220 10.39 -11.82 -11.54
C GLY A 220 10.24 -12.86 -10.42
N LEU A 221 9.25 -13.74 -10.50
CA LEU A 221 9.09 -14.83 -9.53
C LEU A 221 10.24 -15.84 -9.57
N CYS A 222 10.75 -16.18 -10.76
CA CYS A 222 11.94 -17.01 -10.90
C CYS A 222 13.15 -16.38 -10.23
N PHE A 223 13.33 -15.06 -10.36
CA PHE A 223 14.37 -14.33 -9.66
C PHE A 223 14.22 -14.38 -8.14
N ILE A 224 13.02 -14.18 -7.60
CA ILE A 224 12.76 -14.28 -6.15
C ILE A 224 13.11 -15.67 -5.64
N ARG A 225 12.72 -16.72 -6.36
CA ARG A 225 12.99 -18.10 -5.96
C ARG A 225 14.48 -18.44 -6.00
N GLY A 226 15.17 -18.04 -7.08
CA GLY A 226 16.62 -18.25 -7.20
C GLY A 226 17.44 -17.47 -6.17
N TRP A 227 16.91 -16.35 -5.72
CA TRP A 227 17.53 -15.45 -4.77
C TRP A 227 17.52 -15.97 -3.33
N GLN A 228 16.49 -16.70 -2.92
CA GLN A 228 16.39 -17.25 -1.57
C GLN A 228 17.49 -18.27 -1.25
N GLY A 229 18.17 -18.81 -2.25
CA GLY A 229 19.36 -19.66 -2.08
C GLY A 229 20.67 -18.86 -1.91
N LEU A 230 20.64 -17.53 -2.00
CA LEU A 230 21.81 -16.66 -1.96
C LEU A 230 21.78 -15.67 -0.76
N GLU A 231 21.08 -16.01 0.32
CA GLU A 231 20.69 -15.09 1.40
C GLU A 231 21.83 -14.41 2.16
N ASP A 232 23.05 -14.90 2.10
CA ASP A 232 24.16 -14.33 2.87
C ASP A 232 24.93 -13.26 2.07
N GLY A 233 24.42 -12.04 2.05
CA GLY A 233 25.21 -10.88 1.64
C GLY A 233 24.68 -9.98 0.54
N MET A 234 23.45 -10.16 0.08
CA MET A 234 22.91 -9.27 -0.94
C MET A 234 22.30 -7.99 -0.35
N PRO A 235 22.62 -6.83 -0.91
CA PRO A 235 22.11 -5.57 -0.40
C PRO A 235 20.59 -5.41 -0.67
N LEU A 236 19.88 -4.90 0.32
CA LEU A 236 18.42 -4.68 0.34
C LEU A 236 17.89 -4.00 -0.94
N TYR A 237 18.66 -3.10 -1.55
CA TYR A 237 18.28 -2.38 -2.77
C TYR A 237 18.13 -3.28 -4.01
N ALA A 238 18.79 -4.42 -4.05
CA ALA A 238 18.64 -5.34 -5.19
C ALA A 238 17.24 -5.98 -5.22
N TRP A 239 16.65 -6.28 -4.04
CA TRP A 239 15.26 -6.72 -3.91
C TRP A 239 14.28 -5.70 -4.48
N TYR A 240 14.45 -4.43 -4.17
CA TYR A 240 13.57 -3.37 -4.67
C TYR A 240 13.60 -3.21 -6.19
N ASN A 241 14.74 -3.49 -6.82
CA ASN A 241 14.84 -3.44 -8.28
C ASN A 241 13.99 -4.52 -8.95
N ILE A 242 13.92 -5.72 -8.37
CA ILE A 242 13.05 -6.80 -8.86
C ILE A 242 11.58 -6.42 -8.71
N TYR A 243 11.19 -5.88 -7.57
CA TYR A 243 9.82 -5.44 -7.34
C TYR A 243 9.38 -4.27 -8.23
N ARG A 244 10.30 -3.44 -8.70
CA ARG A 244 10.00 -2.40 -9.71
C ARG A 244 9.48 -2.96 -11.03
N VAL A 245 9.78 -4.20 -11.34
CA VAL A 245 9.26 -4.92 -12.52
C VAL A 245 8.03 -5.75 -12.16
N ILE A 246 8.07 -6.46 -11.03
CA ILE A 246 6.98 -7.36 -10.61
C ILE A 246 5.70 -6.59 -10.30
N VAL A 247 5.78 -5.48 -9.56
CA VAL A 247 4.60 -4.73 -9.12
C VAL A 247 3.78 -4.17 -10.28
N PRO A 248 4.35 -3.46 -11.26
CA PRO A 248 3.59 -2.99 -12.42
C PRO A 248 3.01 -4.15 -13.25
N SER A 249 3.78 -5.23 -13.42
CA SER A 249 3.32 -6.42 -14.15
C SER A 249 2.13 -7.08 -13.45
N PHE A 250 2.23 -7.28 -12.15
CA PHE A 250 1.15 -7.82 -11.34
C PHE A 250 -0.07 -6.90 -11.32
N PHE A 251 0.13 -5.58 -11.27
CA PHE A 251 -0.97 -4.63 -11.36
C PHE A 251 -1.73 -4.74 -12.69
N VAL A 252 -1.03 -4.89 -13.82
CA VAL A 252 -1.68 -5.10 -15.13
C VAL A 252 -2.50 -6.39 -15.14
N LEU A 253 -1.98 -7.48 -14.58
CA LEU A 253 -2.71 -8.75 -14.43
C LEU A 253 -3.96 -8.59 -13.55
N CYS A 254 -3.85 -7.85 -12.44
CA CYS A 254 -4.99 -7.54 -11.58
C CYS A 254 -6.06 -6.71 -12.33
N VAL A 255 -5.65 -5.69 -13.10
CA VAL A 255 -6.58 -4.89 -13.91
C VAL A 255 -7.31 -5.80 -14.91
N TYR A 256 -6.57 -6.62 -15.65
CA TYR A 256 -7.16 -7.56 -16.60
C TYR A 256 -8.17 -8.50 -15.92
N THR A 257 -7.76 -9.15 -14.84
CA THR A 257 -8.58 -10.14 -14.12
C THR A 257 -9.81 -9.49 -13.49
N PHE A 258 -9.65 -8.43 -12.72
CA PHE A 258 -10.77 -7.81 -12.01
C PHE A 258 -11.72 -7.04 -12.92
N CYS A 259 -11.25 -6.46 -14.02
CA CYS A 259 -12.15 -5.89 -15.03
C CYS A 259 -12.99 -6.97 -15.75
N SER A 260 -12.42 -8.15 -15.97
CA SER A 260 -13.15 -9.29 -16.52
C SER A 260 -14.18 -9.83 -15.51
N TRP A 261 -13.79 -9.93 -14.24
CA TRP A 261 -14.70 -10.35 -13.17
C TRP A 261 -15.81 -9.33 -12.90
N GLU A 262 -15.55 -8.04 -13.06
CA GLU A 262 -16.58 -6.99 -12.96
C GLU A 262 -17.71 -7.19 -13.99
N GLN A 263 -17.38 -7.68 -15.18
CA GLN A 263 -18.35 -7.99 -16.23
C GLN A 263 -19.19 -9.24 -15.93
N ILE A 264 -18.55 -10.27 -15.34
CA ILE A 264 -19.21 -11.53 -14.99
C ILE A 264 -20.01 -11.38 -13.70
N GLY A 265 -19.52 -10.55 -12.77
CA GLY A 265 -20.05 -10.44 -11.41
C GLY A 265 -19.67 -11.64 -10.54
N GLY A 266 -20.32 -11.74 -9.41
CA GLY A 266 -20.19 -12.92 -8.52
C GLY A 266 -19.80 -12.58 -7.09
N LYS A 267 -20.04 -13.54 -6.19
CA LYS A 267 -19.83 -13.34 -4.73
C LYS A 267 -18.37 -13.04 -4.39
N VAL A 268 -17.44 -13.76 -5.03
CA VAL A 268 -15.99 -13.60 -4.76
C VAL A 268 -15.52 -12.21 -5.17
N PHE A 269 -15.90 -11.72 -6.35
CA PHE A 269 -15.58 -10.36 -6.77
C PHE A 269 -16.12 -9.32 -5.79
N ASN A 270 -17.38 -9.46 -5.34
CA ASN A 270 -18.00 -8.55 -4.40
C ASN A 270 -17.29 -8.56 -3.03
N VAL A 271 -16.73 -9.68 -2.58
CA VAL A 271 -15.90 -9.74 -1.37
C VAL A 271 -14.64 -8.89 -1.54
N PHE A 272 -13.91 -9.01 -2.66
CA PHE A 272 -12.76 -8.16 -2.91
C PHE A 272 -13.13 -6.68 -3.01
N VAL A 273 -14.25 -6.34 -3.65
CA VAL A 273 -14.74 -4.96 -3.69
C VAL A 273 -15.04 -4.43 -2.29
N LEU A 274 -15.70 -5.20 -1.44
CA LEU A 274 -16.01 -4.84 -0.06
C LEU A 274 -14.74 -4.65 0.78
N LEU A 275 -13.80 -5.59 0.70
CA LEU A 275 -12.47 -5.48 1.34
C LEU A 275 -11.77 -4.18 0.92
N GLY A 276 -11.81 -3.84 -0.37
CA GLY A 276 -11.17 -2.64 -0.89
C GLY A 276 -11.87 -1.34 -0.47
N GLN A 277 -13.19 -1.35 -0.37
CA GLN A 277 -13.96 -0.21 0.13
C GLN A 277 -13.70 0.06 1.61
N TRP A 278 -13.50 -0.99 2.40
CA TRP A 278 -13.22 -0.92 3.82
C TRP A 278 -11.72 -1.06 4.15
N SER A 279 -10.84 -0.99 3.16
CA SER A 279 -9.41 -1.24 3.34
C SER A 279 -8.76 -0.36 4.40
N LEU A 280 -9.12 0.92 4.50
CA LEU A 280 -8.59 1.82 5.51
C LEU A 280 -9.12 1.51 6.92
N PRO A 281 -10.44 1.33 7.17
CA PRO A 281 -10.94 0.80 8.43
C PRO A 281 -10.31 -0.54 8.82
N ILE A 282 -10.18 -1.50 7.89
CA ILE A 282 -9.53 -2.79 8.16
C ILE A 282 -8.08 -2.56 8.60
N TYR A 283 -7.34 -1.68 7.92
CA TYR A 283 -5.97 -1.36 8.28
C TYR A 283 -5.83 -0.85 9.73
N PHE A 284 -6.79 -0.09 10.24
CA PHE A 284 -6.74 0.41 11.62
C PHE A 284 -7.14 -0.63 12.67
N VAL A 285 -8.11 -1.50 12.35
CA VAL A 285 -8.76 -2.37 13.36
C VAL A 285 -8.14 -3.75 13.46
N HIS A 286 -7.57 -4.31 12.36
CA HIS A 286 -7.14 -5.70 12.31
C HIS A 286 -6.05 -6.09 13.32
N TYR A 287 -5.21 -5.14 13.75
CA TYR A 287 -4.15 -5.40 14.74
C TYR A 287 -4.67 -5.90 16.10
N PHE A 288 -5.91 -5.55 16.47
CA PHE A 288 -6.54 -6.00 17.71
C PHE A 288 -6.97 -7.48 17.67
N PHE A 289 -6.99 -8.08 16.49
CA PHE A 289 -7.53 -9.42 16.27
C PHE A 289 -6.54 -10.38 15.59
N LEU A 290 -5.27 -10.01 15.53
CA LEU A 290 -4.26 -10.91 15.00
C LEU A 290 -4.15 -12.15 15.90
N PRO A 291 -4.24 -13.38 15.35
CA PRO A 291 -4.11 -14.59 16.14
C PRO A 291 -2.64 -14.79 16.55
N ILE A 292 -2.46 -15.40 17.72
CA ILE A 292 -1.14 -15.82 18.21
C ILE A 292 -1.04 -17.33 18.00
N PHE A 293 -0.04 -17.78 17.26
CA PHE A 293 0.25 -19.18 16.98
C PHE A 293 1.62 -19.54 17.57
N LEU A 294 1.66 -19.75 18.89
CA LEU A 294 2.91 -20.05 19.61
C LEU A 294 3.64 -21.24 18.99
N GLY A 295 4.94 -21.09 18.74
CA GLY A 295 5.79 -22.12 18.14
C GLY A 295 5.56 -22.36 16.65
N MET A 296 4.82 -21.53 15.96
CA MET A 296 4.55 -21.66 14.52
C MET A 296 5.82 -21.58 13.70
N ARG A 297 6.69 -20.61 13.97
CA ARG A 297 7.93 -20.43 13.20
C ARG A 297 8.94 -21.55 13.41
N PRO A 298 9.26 -21.99 14.63
CA PRO A 298 10.08 -23.18 14.84
C PRO A 298 9.51 -24.43 14.13
N PHE A 299 8.22 -24.64 14.20
CA PHE A 299 7.55 -25.74 13.49
C PHE A 299 7.73 -25.62 11.97
N LEU A 300 7.47 -24.47 11.37
CA LEU A 300 7.67 -24.25 9.94
C LEU A 300 9.15 -24.37 9.55
N ALA A 301 10.07 -23.94 10.40
CA ALA A 301 11.51 -24.05 10.16
C ALA A 301 11.99 -25.50 10.10
N SER A 302 11.30 -26.44 10.77
CA SER A 302 11.63 -27.85 10.72
C SER A 302 11.26 -28.53 9.38
N ILE A 303 10.49 -27.83 8.53
CA ILE A 303 10.03 -28.34 7.23
C ILE A 303 10.86 -27.70 6.11
N VAL A 304 11.28 -28.48 5.12
CA VAL A 304 12.01 -27.98 3.95
C VAL A 304 11.19 -26.91 3.23
N PRO A 305 11.79 -25.77 2.81
CA PRO A 305 11.07 -24.62 2.23
C PRO A 305 10.08 -24.96 1.11
N ASP A 306 10.47 -25.82 0.19
CA ASP A 306 9.61 -26.22 -0.94
C ASP A 306 8.38 -27.05 -0.51
N GLN A 307 8.46 -27.78 0.61
CA GLN A 307 7.37 -28.62 1.11
C GLN A 307 6.38 -27.85 2.00
N ARG A 308 6.80 -26.74 2.62
CA ARG A 308 5.97 -25.99 3.54
C ARG A 308 5.09 -24.91 2.87
N LEU A 309 5.28 -24.63 1.57
CA LEU A 309 4.57 -23.55 0.86
C LEU A 309 3.06 -23.61 1.03
N GLY A 310 2.46 -24.81 0.86
CA GLY A 310 1.02 -25.01 1.03
C GLY A 310 0.56 -24.79 2.46
N LEU A 311 1.36 -25.20 3.44
CA LEU A 311 1.07 -25.02 4.86
C LEU A 311 1.20 -23.54 5.28
N GLU A 312 2.25 -22.84 4.84
CA GLU A 312 2.38 -21.41 5.04
C GLU A 312 1.18 -20.64 4.49
N LEU A 313 0.76 -20.95 3.26
CA LEU A 313 -0.41 -20.33 2.65
C LEU A 313 -1.67 -20.58 3.47
N LEU A 314 -1.87 -21.82 3.94
CA LEU A 314 -3.02 -22.17 4.77
C LEU A 314 -3.02 -21.40 6.11
N ILE A 315 -1.88 -21.32 6.78
CA ILE A 315 -1.74 -20.61 8.06
C ILE A 315 -1.96 -19.11 7.88
N TYR A 316 -1.30 -18.48 6.91
CA TYR A 316 -1.41 -17.02 6.72
C TYR A 316 -2.78 -16.61 6.19
N PHE A 317 -3.34 -17.36 5.25
CA PHE A 317 -4.69 -17.10 4.76
C PHE A 317 -5.76 -17.42 5.82
N GLY A 318 -5.65 -18.56 6.49
CA GLY A 318 -6.54 -18.93 7.60
C GLY A 318 -6.49 -17.95 8.74
N GLY A 319 -5.27 -17.52 9.15
CA GLY A 319 -5.06 -16.48 10.14
C GLY A 319 -5.64 -15.14 9.71
N ALA A 320 -5.52 -14.79 8.42
CA ALA A 320 -6.14 -13.58 7.90
C ALA A 320 -7.67 -13.64 7.95
N VAL A 321 -8.28 -14.77 7.62
CA VAL A 321 -9.74 -14.97 7.76
C VAL A 321 -10.18 -14.85 9.21
N LEU A 322 -9.47 -15.49 10.15
CA LEU A 322 -9.73 -15.39 11.59
C LEU A 322 -9.63 -13.94 12.08
N THR A 323 -8.67 -13.16 11.58
CA THR A 323 -8.51 -11.73 11.88
C THR A 323 -9.65 -10.90 11.28
N LEU A 324 -10.00 -11.14 10.02
CA LEU A 324 -10.96 -10.32 9.29
C LEU A 324 -12.39 -10.45 9.83
N VAL A 325 -12.81 -11.63 10.29
CA VAL A 325 -14.17 -11.85 10.81
C VAL A 325 -14.52 -10.87 11.94
N PRO A 326 -13.78 -10.84 13.07
CA PRO A 326 -14.06 -9.88 14.14
C PRO A 326 -13.78 -8.43 13.72
N THR A 327 -12.78 -8.20 12.86
CA THR A 327 -12.50 -6.87 12.28
C THR A 327 -13.72 -6.32 11.55
N PHE A 328 -14.36 -7.12 10.71
CA PHE A 328 -15.58 -6.72 10.00
C PHE A 328 -16.74 -6.45 10.93
N ALA A 329 -16.92 -7.28 11.97
CA ALA A 329 -17.97 -7.08 12.95
C ALA A 329 -17.83 -5.72 13.68
N VAL A 330 -16.61 -5.37 14.10
CA VAL A 330 -16.33 -4.07 14.74
C VAL A 330 -16.52 -2.91 13.77
N ILE A 331 -16.00 -2.99 12.55
CA ILE A 331 -16.19 -1.94 11.54
C ILE A 331 -17.66 -1.76 11.22
N TRP A 332 -18.40 -2.85 11.05
CA TRP A 332 -19.84 -2.79 10.80
C TRP A 332 -20.57 -2.09 11.94
N PHE A 333 -20.26 -2.45 13.19
CA PHE A 333 -20.85 -1.81 14.38
C PHE A 333 -20.55 -0.29 14.41
N ILE A 334 -19.30 0.11 14.17
CA ILE A 334 -18.89 1.53 14.11
C ILE A 334 -19.69 2.27 13.02
N LYS A 335 -19.85 1.66 11.85
CA LYS A 335 -20.55 2.25 10.70
C LYS A 335 -22.07 2.37 10.87
N LEU A 336 -22.66 1.73 11.87
CA LEU A 336 -24.06 1.95 12.24
C LEU A 336 -24.31 3.39 12.75
N ASN A 337 -23.26 4.03 13.31
CA ASN A 337 -23.36 5.40 13.79
C ASN A 337 -22.49 6.33 12.92
N PRO A 338 -23.10 7.26 12.15
CA PRO A 338 -22.36 8.18 11.27
C PRO A 338 -21.35 9.08 12.00
N TYR A 339 -21.56 9.40 13.27
CA TYR A 339 -20.64 10.21 14.06
C TYR A 339 -19.41 9.39 14.46
N LEU A 340 -19.58 8.13 14.86
CA LEU A 340 -18.48 7.22 15.15
C LEU A 340 -17.65 6.94 13.90
N ASP A 341 -18.29 6.69 12.75
CA ASP A 341 -17.61 6.46 11.48
C ASP A 341 -16.80 7.68 11.04
N PHE A 342 -17.35 8.89 11.20
CA PHE A 342 -16.61 10.13 10.95
C PHE A 342 -15.43 10.31 11.90
N PHE A 343 -15.64 10.11 13.20
CA PHE A 343 -14.62 10.36 14.21
C PHE A 343 -13.48 9.33 14.14
N LEU A 344 -13.82 8.05 13.94
CA LEU A 344 -12.84 6.95 13.94
C LEU A 344 -12.16 6.73 12.59
N PHE A 345 -12.87 6.92 11.48
CA PHE A 345 -12.34 6.64 10.14
C PHE A 345 -12.28 7.86 9.22
N GLY A 346 -12.73 9.02 9.67
CA GLY A 346 -12.75 10.25 8.87
C GLY A 346 -13.73 10.19 7.69
N GLU A 347 -14.73 9.28 7.71
CA GLU A 347 -15.71 9.17 6.63
C GLU A 347 -16.81 10.22 6.75
N LYS A 348 -16.98 11.01 5.68
CA LYS A 348 -17.99 12.09 5.64
C LYS A 348 -19.34 11.55 5.20
N HIS A 349 -20.29 11.44 6.10
CA HIS A 349 -21.67 11.15 5.77
C HIS A 349 -22.42 12.39 5.30
N ARG A 350 -23.40 12.20 4.40
CA ARG A 350 -24.26 13.31 3.94
C ARG A 350 -25.03 14.00 5.08
N LEU A 351 -25.30 13.27 6.15
CA LEU A 351 -26.00 13.77 7.34
C LEU A 351 -25.19 14.79 8.14
N LEU A 352 -23.84 14.82 7.99
CA LEU A 352 -22.96 15.77 8.66
C LEU A 352 -22.68 17.02 7.80
N LYS A 353 -23.39 17.19 6.70
CA LYS A 353 -23.27 18.34 5.78
C LYS A 353 -24.32 19.44 6.04
N LYS A 354 -24.91 19.51 7.24
CA LYS A 354 -25.75 20.63 7.66
C LYS A 354 -24.90 21.69 8.36
#